data_3c46af04a8499af0d622bb197c344a63
#
_entry.id   3c46af04a8499af0d622bb197c344a63
#
_cell.length_a   1.000
_cell.length_b   1.000
_cell.length_c   1.000
_cell.angle_alpha   90.00
_cell.angle_beta   90.00
_cell.angle_gamma   90.00
#
_symmetry.space_group_name_H-M   'P 1'
#
loop_
_entity.id
_entity.type
_entity.pdbx_description
1 polymer ?
#
loop_
_entity_poly.entity_id
_entity_poly.type
_entity_poly.pdbx_seq_one_letter_code
_entity_poly.pdbx_strand_id
1 'polypeptide(L)'
;MAKKRRSWEDYQKKKIKRGQSGAPIVILLVLLVIACASLGVVAWVCLRPVTLPHVQPNQAASTKAPVEYETWEATEAAADGALVQSSDPVIQAANLKAMQYDYDGAIAQIQSIPGYADNETYVSCIQSYESLKSQAVQWTDYDKITHIFFHSLIVDSELAFASYKSSDYDQVMTTIEEFKDIMQSMYDKGYVLISLHKIAKMETQPDGTVQMVQQPIYLPRGKKPFVLSEDDVCYYEYMTGTGFATKLCLDENGKVVNEYVERDGSVSYGSYDVLTVLED
;
A
#
# COMPACT_ATOMS: atom_id res chain seq x y z
N MET A 1 62.15 -16.90 34.00
CA MET A 1 62.23 -15.51 33.56
C MET A 1 60.82 -14.90 33.48
N ALA A 2 60.39 -14.07 34.39
CA ALA A 2 59.06 -13.50 34.47
C ALA A 2 58.98 -12.26 33.58
N LYS A 3 58.08 -12.25 32.58
CA LYS A 3 57.80 -11.12 31.68
C LYS A 3 56.97 -10.08 32.48
N LYS A 4 57.58 -8.95 32.84
CA LYS A 4 56.94 -7.84 33.56
C LYS A 4 55.82 -7.25 32.72
N ARG A 5 54.53 -7.39 33.19
CA ARG A 5 53.36 -6.76 32.58
C ARG A 5 53.50 -5.22 32.75
N ARG A 6 53.45 -4.49 31.65
CA ARG A 6 53.39 -3.01 31.67
C ARG A 6 52.07 -2.55 32.26
N SER A 7 52.11 -1.51 33.12
CA SER A 7 50.90 -0.99 33.75
C SER A 7 50.11 -0.09 32.79
N TRP A 8 48.83 0.08 33.07
CA TRP A 8 47.94 0.96 32.32
C TRP A 8 48.41 2.44 32.33
N GLU A 9 49.13 2.86 33.36
CA GLU A 9 49.72 4.20 33.50
C GLU A 9 50.85 4.44 32.48
N ASP A 10 51.64 3.42 32.14
CA ASP A 10 52.69 3.52 31.11
C ASP A 10 52.11 3.72 29.72
N TYR A 11 50.92 3.19 29.49
CA TYR A 11 50.21 3.37 28.21
C TYR A 11 49.64 4.80 28.09
N GLN A 12 49.12 5.37 29.17
CA GLN A 12 48.59 6.74 29.21
C GLN A 12 49.70 7.80 29.02
N LYS A 13 50.83 7.62 29.67
CA LYS A 13 52.00 8.53 29.55
C LYS A 13 52.58 8.57 28.12
N LYS A 14 52.46 7.46 27.37
CA LYS A 14 52.90 7.38 25.97
C LYS A 14 51.91 8.06 25.00
N LYS A 15 50.62 8.14 25.35
CA LYS A 15 49.60 8.84 24.58
C LYS A 15 49.70 10.37 24.70
N ILE A 16 50.07 10.86 25.89
CA ILE A 16 50.21 12.29 26.17
C ILE A 16 51.46 12.88 25.42
N LYS A 17 52.56 12.11 25.32
CA LYS A 17 53.78 12.60 24.59
C LYS A 17 53.64 12.62 23.04
N ARG A 18 52.62 12.00 22.43
CA ARG A 18 52.35 12.05 21.00
C ARG A 18 51.50 13.26 20.57
N GLY A 19 51.00 14.06 21.49
CA GLY A 19 50.10 15.19 21.23
C GLY A 19 50.76 16.54 21.06
N GLN A 20 52.12 16.64 21.04
CA GLN A 20 52.81 17.91 20.90
C GLN A 20 53.70 17.98 19.65
N SER A 21 53.15 17.66 18.51
CA SER A 21 53.76 18.07 17.24
C SER A 21 52.85 19.12 16.59
N GLY A 22 53.38 20.22 16.09
CA GLY A 22 52.64 21.33 15.47
C GLY A 22 51.79 20.96 14.25
N ALA A 23 51.76 19.67 13.88
CA ALA A 23 50.90 19.13 12.84
C ALA A 23 49.40 19.36 13.04
N PRO A 24 48.79 19.29 14.27
CA PRO A 24 47.35 19.49 14.42
C PRO A 24 46.88 20.92 14.13
N ILE A 25 47.73 21.93 14.36
CA ILE A 25 47.34 23.33 14.12
C ILE A 25 47.29 23.60 12.61
N VAL A 26 48.22 23.07 11.84
CA VAL A 26 48.26 23.25 10.36
C VAL A 26 47.04 22.51 9.73
N ILE A 27 46.72 21.30 10.20
CA ILE A 27 45.55 20.56 9.73
C ILE A 27 44.25 21.30 10.06
N LEU A 28 44.14 21.87 11.28
CA LEU A 28 42.99 22.67 11.69
C LEU A 28 42.81 23.92 10.83
N LEU A 29 43.88 24.61 10.50
CA LEU A 29 43.88 25.79 9.61
C LEU A 29 43.48 25.40 8.18
N VAL A 30 43.99 24.30 7.66
CA VAL A 30 43.61 23.82 6.32
C VAL A 30 42.13 23.44 6.28
N LEU A 31 41.61 22.75 7.30
CA LEU A 31 40.18 22.41 7.39
C LEU A 31 39.29 23.65 7.53
N LEU A 32 39.76 24.68 8.24
CA LEU A 32 39.05 25.97 8.36
C LEU A 32 38.97 26.68 7.00
N VAL A 33 40.07 26.71 6.25
CA VAL A 33 40.10 27.31 4.91
C VAL A 33 39.17 26.56 3.95
N ILE A 34 39.15 25.22 4.00
CA ILE A 34 38.25 24.41 3.19
C ILE A 34 36.77 24.67 3.58
N ALA A 35 36.50 24.79 4.88
CA ALA A 35 35.14 25.09 5.38
C ALA A 35 34.69 26.50 4.95
N CYS A 36 35.56 27.49 5.02
CA CYS A 36 35.26 28.86 4.55
C CYS A 36 35.08 28.93 3.02
N ALA A 37 35.87 28.17 2.26
CA ALA A 37 35.72 28.09 0.82
C ALA A 37 34.41 27.42 0.41
N SER A 38 34.04 26.35 1.11
CA SER A 38 32.75 25.64 0.87
C SER A 38 31.55 26.52 1.23
N LEU A 39 31.60 27.26 2.34
CA LEU A 39 30.55 28.22 2.71
C LEU A 39 30.45 29.37 1.69
N GLY A 40 31.57 29.83 1.17
CA GLY A 40 31.61 30.85 0.09
C GLY A 40 30.96 30.37 -1.20
N VAL A 41 31.19 29.10 -1.58
CA VAL A 41 30.55 28.49 -2.76
C VAL A 41 29.05 28.33 -2.54
N VAL A 42 28.64 27.86 -1.36
CA VAL A 42 27.19 27.71 -1.01
C VAL A 42 26.53 29.09 -1.02
N ALA A 43 27.12 30.10 -0.39
CA ALA A 43 26.57 31.45 -0.40
C ALA A 43 26.50 32.03 -1.83
N TRP A 44 27.49 31.76 -2.68
CA TRP A 44 27.50 32.24 -4.07
C TRP A 44 26.42 31.53 -4.92
N VAL A 45 26.15 30.21 -4.68
CA VAL A 45 25.09 29.48 -5.34
C VAL A 45 23.73 29.95 -4.85
N CYS A 46 23.55 30.19 -3.54
CA CYS A 46 22.29 30.65 -2.96
C CYS A 46 21.96 32.12 -3.27
N LEU A 47 22.98 32.97 -3.48
CA LEU A 47 22.81 34.39 -3.79
C LEU A 47 22.74 34.69 -5.28
N ARG A 48 22.95 33.70 -6.15
CA ARG A 48 22.69 33.91 -7.58
C ARG A 48 21.21 34.18 -7.77
N PRO A 49 20.80 35.29 -8.37
CA PRO A 49 19.44 35.44 -8.83
C PRO A 49 19.21 34.30 -9.81
N VAL A 50 18.29 33.37 -9.43
CA VAL A 50 17.77 32.39 -10.35
C VAL A 50 16.98 33.19 -11.37
N THR A 51 17.60 33.57 -12.48
CA THR A 51 16.87 33.98 -13.66
C THR A 51 16.19 32.72 -14.17
N LEU A 52 14.99 32.46 -13.65
CA LEU A 52 14.07 31.54 -14.30
C LEU A 52 13.99 32.02 -15.76
N PRO A 53 14.19 31.14 -16.74
CA PRO A 53 13.90 31.51 -18.11
C PRO A 53 12.44 31.99 -18.08
N HIS A 54 12.25 33.23 -18.54
CA HIS A 54 10.89 33.77 -18.73
C HIS A 54 10.25 32.86 -19.75
N VAL A 55 9.51 31.86 -19.26
CA VAL A 55 8.61 31.07 -20.10
C VAL A 55 7.55 32.05 -20.53
N GLN A 56 7.76 32.64 -21.71
CA GLN A 56 6.67 33.28 -22.40
C GLN A 56 5.54 32.26 -22.41
N PRO A 57 4.31 32.61 -22.01
CA PRO A 57 3.18 31.74 -22.20
C PRO A 57 3.10 31.52 -23.73
N ASN A 58 3.57 30.36 -24.13
CA ASN A 58 3.41 29.93 -25.52
C ASN A 58 1.90 29.76 -25.66
N GLN A 59 1.26 30.74 -26.25
CA GLN A 59 -0.11 30.68 -26.75
C GLN A 59 -0.15 29.75 -27.96
N ALA A 60 0.33 28.55 -27.79
CA ALA A 60 -0.18 27.40 -28.49
C ALA A 60 -1.15 26.73 -27.52
N ALA A 61 -2.34 27.28 -27.41
CA ALA A 61 -3.48 26.56 -26.98
C ALA A 61 -3.56 25.30 -27.86
N SER A 62 -2.92 24.22 -27.39
CA SER A 62 -3.34 22.89 -27.74
C SER A 62 -4.75 22.80 -27.18
N THR A 63 -5.73 23.13 -27.97
CA THR A 63 -7.09 22.69 -27.83
C THR A 63 -7.09 21.19 -28.03
N LYS A 64 -6.50 20.44 -27.09
CA LYS A 64 -7.00 19.12 -26.81
C LYS A 64 -8.41 19.39 -26.31
N ALA A 65 -9.39 19.02 -27.12
CA ALA A 65 -10.76 18.92 -26.68
C ALA A 65 -10.76 18.27 -25.29
N PRO A 66 -11.59 18.71 -24.34
CA PRO A 66 -11.77 18.01 -23.10
C PRO A 66 -11.91 16.55 -23.47
N VAL A 67 -11.09 15.67 -22.86
CA VAL A 67 -11.34 14.24 -22.98
C VAL A 67 -12.73 14.11 -22.37
N GLU A 68 -13.70 13.94 -23.25
CA GLU A 68 -15.06 13.62 -22.88
C GLU A 68 -14.92 12.25 -22.21
N TYR A 69 -14.85 12.27 -20.89
CA TYR A 69 -15.03 11.07 -20.12
C TYR A 69 -16.46 10.67 -20.41
N GLU A 70 -16.61 9.67 -21.30
CA GLU A 70 -17.90 9.01 -21.43
C GLU A 70 -18.36 8.74 -20.01
N THR A 71 -19.40 9.42 -19.59
CA THR A 71 -20.07 9.17 -18.32
C THR A 71 -20.70 7.80 -18.48
N TRP A 72 -19.93 6.76 -18.09
CA TRP A 72 -20.46 5.43 -17.98
C TRP A 72 -21.46 5.50 -16.82
N GLU A 73 -22.76 5.54 -17.16
CA GLU A 73 -23.77 5.20 -16.19
C GLU A 73 -23.42 3.80 -15.69
N ALA A 74 -23.02 3.71 -14.42
CA ALA A 74 -22.72 2.46 -13.78
C ALA A 74 -24.03 1.63 -13.83
N THR A 75 -24.04 0.63 -14.69
CA THR A 75 -25.08 -0.39 -14.67
C THR A 75 -24.79 -1.31 -13.48
N GLU A 76 -24.98 -0.78 -12.26
CA GLU A 76 -24.81 -1.53 -11.01
C GLU A 76 -25.79 -2.70 -10.85
N ALA A 77 -26.87 -2.69 -11.61
CA ALA A 77 -28.00 -3.62 -11.38
C ALA A 77 -27.84 -5.01 -12.00
N ALA A 78 -26.79 -5.26 -12.81
CA ALA A 78 -26.77 -6.52 -13.60
C ALA A 78 -26.19 -7.73 -12.83
N ALA A 79 -25.32 -7.54 -11.86
CA ALA A 79 -24.69 -8.67 -11.16
C ALA A 79 -25.54 -9.23 -10.02
N ASP A 80 -26.13 -8.37 -9.20
CA ASP A 80 -26.91 -8.79 -8.02
C ASP A 80 -28.19 -9.54 -8.38
N GLY A 81 -28.86 -9.16 -9.47
CA GLY A 81 -30.09 -9.82 -9.94
C GLY A 81 -29.86 -11.18 -10.61
N ALA A 82 -28.62 -11.51 -10.97
CA ALA A 82 -28.28 -12.74 -11.70
C ALA A 82 -27.83 -13.88 -10.77
N LEU A 83 -27.48 -13.59 -9.51
CA LEU A 83 -26.99 -14.59 -8.55
C LEU A 83 -28.14 -15.35 -7.89
N VAL A 84 -28.00 -16.67 -7.82
CA VAL A 84 -28.97 -17.53 -7.12
C VAL A 84 -28.88 -17.28 -5.61
N GLN A 85 -29.94 -16.77 -5.02
CA GLN A 85 -30.00 -16.51 -3.58
C GLN A 85 -30.25 -17.83 -2.82
N SER A 86 -29.46 -18.10 -1.80
CA SER A 86 -29.57 -19.31 -0.99
C SER A 86 -29.01 -19.09 0.41
N SER A 87 -29.54 -19.84 1.38
CA SER A 87 -28.97 -19.94 2.72
C SER A 87 -27.86 -21.00 2.84
N ASP A 88 -27.59 -21.74 1.76
CA ASP A 88 -26.48 -22.72 1.73
C ASP A 88 -25.14 -21.99 1.84
N PRO A 89 -24.30 -22.29 2.85
CA PRO A 89 -23.02 -21.65 3.04
C PRO A 89 -22.06 -21.79 1.85
N VAL A 90 -22.16 -22.89 1.10
CA VAL A 90 -21.35 -23.11 -0.10
C VAL A 90 -21.73 -22.12 -1.20
N ILE A 91 -23.04 -21.93 -1.43
CA ILE A 91 -23.55 -20.97 -2.41
C ILE A 91 -23.22 -19.55 -1.97
N GLN A 92 -23.35 -19.21 -0.70
CA GLN A 92 -22.97 -17.89 -0.19
C GLN A 92 -21.49 -17.59 -0.42
N ALA A 93 -20.61 -18.55 -0.12
CA ALA A 93 -19.18 -18.41 -0.37
C ALA A 93 -18.85 -18.29 -1.87
N ALA A 94 -19.56 -19.03 -2.73
CA ALA A 94 -19.39 -18.93 -4.19
C ALA A 94 -19.94 -17.60 -4.71
N ASN A 95 -21.09 -17.14 -4.24
CA ASN A 95 -21.64 -15.84 -4.60
C ASN A 95 -20.69 -14.70 -4.22
N LEU A 96 -20.06 -14.75 -3.03
CA LEU A 96 -19.06 -13.75 -2.63
C LEU A 96 -17.90 -13.69 -3.63
N LYS A 97 -17.39 -14.83 -4.12
CA LYS A 97 -16.38 -14.85 -5.17
C LYS A 97 -16.90 -14.24 -6.50
N ALA A 98 -18.13 -14.57 -6.88
CA ALA A 98 -18.73 -14.02 -8.09
C ALA A 98 -18.95 -12.50 -8.00
N MET A 99 -19.32 -11.97 -6.84
CA MET A 99 -19.42 -10.53 -6.58
C MET A 99 -18.03 -9.83 -6.67
N GLN A 100 -16.96 -10.54 -6.38
CA GLN A 100 -15.58 -10.12 -6.58
C GLN A 100 -15.09 -10.34 -8.04
N TYR A 101 -15.98 -10.70 -8.96
CA TYR A 101 -15.70 -11.05 -10.36
C TYR A 101 -14.76 -12.26 -10.53
N ASP A 102 -14.61 -13.08 -9.50
CA ASP A 102 -13.87 -14.34 -9.53
C ASP A 102 -14.80 -15.50 -9.90
N TYR A 103 -15.35 -15.45 -11.11
CA TYR A 103 -16.33 -16.44 -11.58
C TYR A 103 -15.75 -17.86 -11.64
N ASP A 104 -14.48 -18.02 -12.01
CA ASP A 104 -13.80 -19.31 -12.02
C ASP A 104 -13.66 -19.87 -10.60
N GLY A 105 -13.30 -19.04 -9.64
CA GLY A 105 -13.24 -19.42 -8.23
C GLY A 105 -14.63 -19.77 -7.67
N ALA A 106 -15.69 -19.06 -8.09
CA ALA A 106 -17.05 -19.36 -7.70
C ALA A 106 -17.50 -20.72 -8.25
N ILE A 107 -17.25 -20.99 -9.53
CA ILE A 107 -17.56 -22.27 -10.19
C ILE A 107 -16.79 -23.42 -9.50
N ALA A 108 -15.48 -23.24 -9.30
CA ALA A 108 -14.65 -24.24 -8.64
C ALA A 108 -15.11 -24.55 -7.21
N GLN A 109 -15.60 -23.55 -6.48
CA GLN A 109 -16.16 -23.71 -5.14
C GLN A 109 -17.35 -24.68 -5.15
N ILE A 110 -18.29 -24.51 -6.07
CA ILE A 110 -19.46 -25.42 -6.20
C ILE A 110 -18.99 -26.80 -6.67
N GLN A 111 -18.12 -26.86 -7.68
CA GLN A 111 -17.63 -28.13 -8.24
C GLN A 111 -16.80 -28.95 -7.26
N SER A 112 -16.27 -28.35 -6.21
CA SER A 112 -15.54 -29.06 -5.16
C SER A 112 -16.46 -29.96 -4.29
N ILE A 113 -17.76 -29.78 -4.37
CA ILE A 113 -18.74 -30.54 -3.59
C ILE A 113 -19.04 -31.86 -4.29
N PRO A 114 -18.83 -33.03 -3.65
CA PRO A 114 -19.18 -34.30 -4.25
C PRO A 114 -20.68 -34.36 -4.62
N GLY A 115 -21.00 -34.77 -5.83
CA GLY A 115 -22.37 -34.86 -6.31
C GLY A 115 -23.02 -33.52 -6.67
N TYR A 116 -22.25 -32.45 -6.83
CA TYR A 116 -22.78 -31.12 -7.20
C TYR A 116 -23.64 -31.15 -8.47
N ALA A 117 -23.33 -32.04 -9.43
CA ALA A 117 -24.01 -32.13 -10.71
C ALA A 117 -25.44 -32.69 -10.56
N ASP A 118 -25.77 -33.40 -9.46
CA ASP A 118 -27.06 -33.94 -9.18
C ASP A 118 -27.93 -32.92 -8.38
N ASN A 119 -27.40 -31.79 -8.00
CA ASN A 119 -28.10 -30.74 -7.28
C ASN A 119 -28.44 -29.59 -8.25
N GLU A 120 -29.73 -29.49 -8.59
CA GLU A 120 -30.25 -28.49 -9.52
C GLU A 120 -29.89 -27.05 -9.14
N THR A 121 -29.87 -26.75 -7.83
CA THR A 121 -29.50 -25.42 -7.34
C THR A 121 -28.01 -25.11 -7.62
N TYR A 122 -27.10 -26.05 -7.38
CA TYR A 122 -25.69 -25.90 -7.68
C TYR A 122 -25.44 -25.74 -9.18
N VAL A 123 -26.12 -26.54 -10.01
CA VAL A 123 -26.05 -26.41 -11.47
C VAL A 123 -26.54 -25.04 -11.92
N SER A 124 -27.63 -24.54 -11.36
CA SER A 124 -28.17 -23.21 -11.65
C SER A 124 -27.18 -22.10 -11.25
N CYS A 125 -26.50 -22.23 -10.10
CA CYS A 125 -25.44 -21.30 -9.71
C CYS A 125 -24.30 -21.27 -10.73
N ILE A 126 -23.79 -22.43 -11.14
CA ILE A 126 -22.72 -22.53 -12.15
C ILE A 126 -23.14 -21.86 -13.44
N GLN A 127 -24.36 -22.13 -13.94
CA GLN A 127 -24.87 -21.50 -15.16
C GLN A 127 -24.94 -19.96 -15.05
N SER A 128 -25.35 -19.47 -13.88
CA SER A 128 -25.37 -18.04 -13.59
C SER A 128 -23.95 -17.44 -13.67
N TYR A 129 -22.97 -18.07 -13.00
CA TYR A 129 -21.58 -17.59 -13.04
C TYR A 129 -20.96 -17.66 -14.43
N GLU A 130 -21.23 -18.72 -15.21
CA GLU A 130 -20.80 -18.84 -16.61
C GLU A 130 -21.41 -17.75 -17.48
N SER A 131 -22.67 -17.41 -17.28
CA SER A 131 -23.34 -16.32 -17.98
C SER A 131 -22.70 -14.98 -17.67
N LEU A 132 -22.43 -14.67 -16.39
CA LEU A 132 -21.76 -13.45 -15.99
C LEU A 132 -20.33 -13.39 -16.54
N LYS A 133 -19.57 -14.49 -16.47
CA LYS A 133 -18.25 -14.62 -17.04
C LYS A 133 -18.22 -14.34 -18.54
N SER A 134 -19.21 -14.81 -19.28
CA SER A 134 -19.30 -14.60 -20.73
C SER A 134 -19.48 -13.13 -21.14
N GLN A 135 -19.95 -12.28 -20.21
CA GLN A 135 -20.14 -10.86 -20.42
C GLN A 135 -18.90 -10.03 -20.02
N ALA A 136 -17.93 -10.66 -19.35
CA ALA A 136 -16.70 -9.99 -18.97
C ALA A 136 -15.84 -9.68 -20.19
N VAL A 137 -15.18 -8.52 -20.17
CA VAL A 137 -14.28 -8.07 -21.23
C VAL A 137 -12.84 -8.09 -20.71
N GLN A 138 -11.91 -8.42 -21.60
CA GLN A 138 -10.51 -8.41 -21.25
C GLN A 138 -10.01 -6.97 -21.11
N TRP A 139 -9.37 -6.68 -19.99
CA TRP A 139 -8.65 -5.44 -19.78
C TRP A 139 -7.33 -5.47 -20.58
N THR A 140 -7.10 -4.47 -21.40
CA THR A 140 -5.92 -4.40 -22.29
C THR A 140 -4.93 -3.32 -21.89
N ASP A 141 -5.36 -2.32 -21.13
CA ASP A 141 -4.58 -1.13 -20.80
C ASP A 141 -3.83 -1.30 -19.47
N TYR A 142 -2.89 -2.25 -19.42
CA TYR A 142 -2.16 -2.59 -18.18
C TYR A 142 -1.41 -1.41 -17.57
N ASP A 143 -0.93 -0.47 -18.42
CA ASP A 143 -0.27 0.76 -17.97
C ASP A 143 -1.22 1.72 -17.24
N LYS A 144 -2.53 1.48 -17.30
CA LYS A 144 -3.56 2.25 -16.61
C LYS A 144 -4.11 1.56 -15.37
N ILE A 145 -3.53 0.44 -14.96
CA ILE A 145 -3.88 -0.17 -13.66
C ILE A 145 -3.38 0.76 -12.57
N THR A 146 -4.30 1.34 -11.83
CA THR A 146 -3.97 2.25 -10.74
C THR A 146 -3.42 1.45 -9.56
N HIS A 147 -2.30 1.88 -9.02
CA HIS A 147 -1.80 1.42 -7.73
C HIS A 147 -1.95 2.53 -6.71
N ILE A 148 -2.62 2.25 -5.62
CA ILE A 148 -2.71 3.13 -4.45
C ILE A 148 -2.11 2.41 -3.25
N PHE A 149 -1.52 3.19 -2.36
CA PHE A 149 -0.93 2.63 -1.14
C PHE A 149 -1.30 3.52 0.06
N PHE A 150 -1.33 2.90 1.22
CA PHE A 150 -1.55 3.56 2.49
C PHE A 150 -0.50 3.10 3.48
N HIS A 151 -0.25 3.92 4.47
CA HIS A 151 0.38 3.51 5.72
C HIS A 151 -0.71 3.16 6.73
N SER A 152 -0.32 2.78 7.94
CA SER A 152 -1.27 2.54 9.03
C SER A 152 -2.23 3.71 9.20
N LEU A 153 -3.52 3.41 9.39
CA LEU A 153 -4.56 4.43 9.48
C LEU A 153 -4.59 5.13 10.84
N ILE A 154 -4.93 6.41 10.82
CA ILE A 154 -5.21 7.16 12.04
C ILE A 154 -6.58 6.75 12.56
N VAL A 155 -6.61 6.15 13.75
CA VAL A 155 -7.82 5.77 14.50
C VAL A 155 -8.37 6.97 15.28
N ASP A 156 -7.50 7.71 15.94
CA ASP A 156 -7.83 8.89 16.75
C ASP A 156 -6.99 10.08 16.30
N SER A 157 -7.61 10.95 15.50
CA SER A 157 -6.95 12.13 14.93
C SER A 157 -6.57 13.17 15.99
N GLU A 158 -7.30 13.27 17.12
CA GLU A 158 -6.92 14.21 18.19
C GLU A 158 -5.61 13.76 18.85
N LEU A 159 -5.43 12.44 19.09
CA LEU A 159 -4.17 11.92 19.63
C LEU A 159 -3.04 12.03 18.60
N ALA A 160 -3.29 11.69 17.34
CA ALA A 160 -2.28 11.73 16.29
C ALA A 160 -1.74 13.15 16.09
N PHE A 161 -2.63 14.14 15.97
CA PHE A 161 -2.24 15.52 15.72
C PHE A 161 -1.83 16.30 16.97
N ALA A 162 -2.05 15.77 18.17
CA ALA A 162 -1.46 16.29 19.40
C ALA A 162 -0.07 15.70 19.70
N SER A 163 0.36 14.66 18.97
CA SER A 163 1.64 13.98 19.21
C SER A 163 2.84 14.83 18.72
N TYR A 164 4.04 14.45 19.19
CA TYR A 164 5.29 15.08 18.73
C TYR A 164 5.60 14.82 17.24
N LYS A 165 4.88 13.88 16.61
CA LYS A 165 4.99 13.51 15.20
C LYS A 165 3.86 14.08 14.33
N SER A 166 3.03 14.96 14.87
CA SER A 166 1.84 15.48 14.19
C SER A 166 2.12 15.99 12.77
N SER A 167 3.23 16.72 12.58
CA SER A 167 3.62 17.24 11.25
C SER A 167 3.97 16.15 10.24
N ASP A 168 4.52 15.03 10.70
CA ASP A 168 4.87 13.90 9.84
C ASP A 168 3.58 13.14 9.48
N TYR A 169 2.70 12.92 10.45
CA TYR A 169 1.42 12.23 10.24
C TYR A 169 0.50 13.00 9.29
N ASP A 170 0.41 14.32 9.43
CA ASP A 170 -0.39 15.19 8.54
C ASP A 170 0.03 15.11 7.06
N GLN A 171 1.26 14.72 6.79
CA GLN A 171 1.79 14.66 5.41
C GLN A 171 1.56 13.32 4.73
N VAL A 172 1.51 12.22 5.47
CA VAL A 172 1.60 10.88 4.86
C VAL A 172 0.57 9.89 5.39
N MET A 173 -0.09 10.18 6.53
CA MET A 173 -1.06 9.26 7.13
C MET A 173 -2.48 9.66 6.75
N THR A 174 -3.35 8.67 6.70
CA THR A 174 -4.77 8.81 6.34
C THR A 174 -5.62 8.38 7.53
N THR A 175 -6.69 9.08 7.82
CA THR A 175 -7.67 8.65 8.84
C THR A 175 -8.53 7.50 8.32
N ILE A 176 -9.13 6.73 9.22
CA ILE A 176 -10.08 5.66 8.84
C ILE A 176 -11.23 6.21 8.00
N GLU A 177 -11.76 7.38 8.34
CA GLU A 177 -12.88 7.98 7.62
C GLU A 177 -12.46 8.40 6.20
N GLU A 178 -11.30 9.05 6.04
CA GLU A 178 -10.76 9.39 4.73
C GLU A 178 -10.50 8.14 3.88
N PHE A 179 -9.98 7.08 4.50
CA PHE A 179 -9.78 5.81 3.81
C PHE A 179 -11.09 5.23 3.29
N LYS A 180 -12.15 5.19 4.12
CA LYS A 180 -13.50 4.76 3.71
C LYS A 180 -14.05 5.61 2.57
N ASP A 181 -13.91 6.92 2.66
CA ASP A 181 -14.37 7.84 1.60
C ASP A 181 -13.61 7.61 0.29
N ILE A 182 -12.30 7.37 0.36
CA ILE A 182 -11.48 7.02 -0.82
C ILE A 182 -11.96 5.71 -1.42
N MET A 183 -12.16 4.65 -0.63
CA MET A 183 -12.62 3.35 -1.11
C MET A 183 -14.03 3.45 -1.72
N GLN A 184 -14.94 4.18 -1.08
CA GLN A 184 -16.26 4.43 -1.63
C GLN A 184 -16.19 5.18 -2.96
N SER A 185 -15.37 6.22 -3.04
CA SER A 185 -15.14 6.97 -4.28
C SER A 185 -14.55 6.10 -5.39
N MET A 186 -13.64 5.17 -5.06
CA MET A 186 -13.09 4.20 -6.02
C MET A 186 -14.18 3.26 -6.52
N TYR A 187 -15.01 2.73 -5.63
CA TYR A 187 -16.14 1.87 -5.97
C TYR A 187 -17.13 2.59 -6.89
N ASP A 188 -17.56 3.81 -6.55
CA ASP A 188 -18.51 4.62 -7.32
C ASP A 188 -17.97 4.94 -8.73
N LYS A 189 -16.67 5.08 -8.88
CA LYS A 189 -15.99 5.28 -10.17
C LYS A 189 -15.75 3.99 -10.96
N GLY A 190 -16.25 2.87 -10.45
CA GLY A 190 -16.16 1.56 -11.10
C GLY A 190 -14.80 0.89 -10.98
N TYR A 191 -13.97 1.28 -10.02
CA TYR A 191 -12.73 0.56 -9.76
C TYR A 191 -12.99 -0.74 -9.02
N VAL A 192 -12.17 -1.75 -9.32
CA VAL A 192 -12.22 -3.08 -8.73
C VAL A 192 -10.85 -3.44 -8.20
N LEU A 193 -10.80 -3.73 -6.90
CA LEU A 193 -9.57 -4.22 -6.27
C LEU A 193 -9.25 -5.62 -6.80
N ILE A 194 -8.05 -5.79 -7.33
CA ILE A 194 -7.57 -7.07 -7.83
C ILE A 194 -6.25 -7.46 -7.17
N SER A 195 -6.04 -8.75 -7.01
CA SER A 195 -4.75 -9.27 -6.55
C SER A 195 -3.65 -9.04 -7.60
N LEU A 196 -2.43 -8.72 -7.17
CA LEU A 196 -1.24 -8.68 -8.03
C LEU A 196 -1.03 -9.99 -8.79
N HIS A 197 -1.40 -11.14 -8.22
CA HIS A 197 -1.32 -12.45 -8.89
C HIS A 197 -2.26 -12.57 -10.10
N LYS A 198 -3.31 -11.71 -10.20
CA LYS A 198 -4.15 -11.62 -11.40
C LYS A 198 -3.54 -10.74 -12.49
N ILE A 199 -2.51 -9.95 -12.19
CA ILE A 199 -1.79 -9.14 -13.19
C ILE A 199 -0.66 -9.94 -13.81
N ALA A 200 0.13 -10.64 -12.97
CA ALA A 200 1.27 -11.42 -13.42
C ALA A 200 1.54 -12.61 -12.48
N LYS A 201 2.10 -13.67 -13.03
CA LYS A 201 2.56 -14.82 -12.25
C LYS A 201 3.90 -15.32 -12.75
N MET A 202 4.61 -16.03 -11.89
CA MET A 202 5.85 -16.74 -12.28
C MET A 202 5.49 -18.01 -13.01
N GLU A 203 6.03 -18.21 -14.21
CA GLU A 203 5.84 -19.41 -15.02
C GLU A 203 7.18 -20.01 -15.40
N THR A 204 7.29 -21.36 -15.28
CA THR A 204 8.46 -22.09 -15.76
C THR A 204 8.32 -22.30 -17.27
N GLN A 205 9.28 -21.78 -18.00
CA GLN A 205 9.34 -21.91 -19.46
C GLN A 205 9.83 -23.31 -19.86
N PRO A 206 9.64 -23.72 -21.13
CA PRO A 206 10.06 -25.03 -21.62
C PRO A 206 11.59 -25.30 -21.49
N ASP A 207 12.39 -24.25 -21.44
CA ASP A 207 13.86 -24.33 -21.23
C ASP A 207 14.27 -24.43 -19.76
N GLY A 208 13.30 -24.48 -18.82
CA GLY A 208 13.50 -24.52 -17.39
C GLY A 208 13.74 -23.15 -16.71
N THR A 209 13.78 -22.06 -17.46
CA THR A 209 13.84 -20.71 -16.89
C THR A 209 12.50 -20.31 -16.25
N VAL A 210 12.56 -19.49 -15.21
CA VAL A 210 11.36 -18.96 -14.57
C VAL A 210 11.21 -17.48 -14.94
N GLN A 211 10.07 -17.14 -15.52
CA GLN A 211 9.79 -15.77 -15.96
C GLN A 211 8.46 -15.27 -15.37
N MET A 212 8.38 -13.98 -15.15
CA MET A 212 7.10 -13.34 -14.81
C MET A 212 6.30 -13.15 -16.10
N VAL A 213 5.10 -13.72 -16.12
CA VAL A 213 4.21 -13.69 -17.29
C VAL A 213 2.95 -12.93 -16.91
N GLN A 214 2.63 -11.93 -17.74
CA GLN A 214 1.39 -11.16 -17.61
C GLN A 214 0.18 -12.08 -17.79
N GLN A 215 -0.83 -11.88 -16.93
CA GLN A 215 -2.06 -12.66 -16.95
C GLN A 215 -3.21 -11.85 -17.55
N PRO A 216 -4.15 -12.47 -18.27
CA PRO A 216 -5.34 -11.77 -18.74
C PRO A 216 -6.26 -11.43 -17.56
N ILE A 217 -6.71 -10.18 -17.51
CA ILE A 217 -7.68 -9.69 -16.53
C ILE A 217 -9.02 -9.55 -17.23
N TYR A 218 -10.07 -10.15 -16.68
CA TYR A 218 -11.43 -10.06 -17.19
C TYR A 218 -12.32 -9.39 -16.16
N LEU A 219 -13.00 -8.32 -16.57
CA LEU A 219 -13.91 -7.55 -15.72
C LEU A 219 -15.20 -7.24 -16.48
N PRO A 220 -16.32 -7.01 -15.78
CA PRO A 220 -17.51 -6.48 -16.43
C PRO A 220 -17.20 -5.18 -17.17
N ARG A 221 -17.94 -4.92 -18.26
CA ARG A 221 -17.79 -3.69 -19.06
C ARG A 221 -17.93 -2.45 -18.15
N GLY A 222 -17.01 -1.51 -18.30
CA GLY A 222 -16.97 -0.27 -17.52
C GLY A 222 -16.22 -0.35 -16.20
N LYS A 223 -15.90 -1.53 -15.71
CA LYS A 223 -15.06 -1.70 -14.51
C LYS A 223 -13.57 -1.53 -14.86
N LYS A 224 -12.78 -1.05 -13.87
CA LYS A 224 -11.36 -0.72 -14.02
C LYS A 224 -10.57 -1.40 -12.91
N PRO A 225 -9.48 -2.12 -13.21
CA PRO A 225 -8.69 -2.74 -12.15
C PRO A 225 -7.86 -1.70 -11.40
N PHE A 226 -7.71 -1.91 -10.09
CA PHE A 226 -6.69 -1.26 -9.28
C PHE A 226 -6.08 -2.25 -8.29
N VAL A 227 -4.90 -1.94 -7.81
CA VAL A 227 -4.23 -2.66 -6.74
C VAL A 227 -4.02 -1.74 -5.55
N LEU A 228 -4.03 -2.31 -4.37
CA LEU A 228 -3.78 -1.63 -3.11
C LEU A 228 -2.65 -2.32 -2.39
N SER A 229 -1.76 -1.55 -1.79
CA SER A 229 -0.78 -2.02 -0.81
C SER A 229 -0.88 -1.22 0.47
N GLU A 230 -0.49 -1.85 1.55
CA GLU A 230 -0.31 -1.21 2.84
C GLU A 230 1.17 -1.28 3.18
N ASP A 231 1.77 -0.13 3.41
CA ASP A 231 3.16 0.01 3.78
C ASP A 231 3.27 0.07 5.32
N ASP A 232 4.38 -0.41 5.85
CA ASP A 232 4.69 -0.34 7.29
C ASP A 232 3.72 -1.12 8.22
N VAL A 233 3.20 -2.27 7.80
CA VAL A 233 2.36 -3.18 8.62
C VAL A 233 3.09 -3.70 9.88
N CYS A 234 4.25 -3.16 10.20
CA CYS A 234 5.05 -3.54 11.37
C CYS A 234 4.57 -2.90 12.68
N TYR A 235 3.69 -1.92 12.64
CA TYR A 235 3.13 -1.24 13.83
C TYR A 235 4.23 -0.78 14.80
N TYR A 236 4.91 0.31 14.47
CA TYR A 236 6.03 0.83 15.24
C TYR A 236 5.68 1.13 16.70
N GLU A 237 6.50 0.64 17.62
CA GLU A 237 6.28 0.82 19.07
C GLU A 237 6.11 2.29 19.48
N TYR A 238 6.82 3.22 18.80
CA TYR A 238 6.71 4.66 19.09
C TYR A 238 5.34 5.26 18.75
N MET A 239 4.52 4.58 17.95
CA MET A 239 3.16 5.01 17.60
C MET A 239 2.11 4.55 18.59
N THR A 240 2.46 3.65 19.52
CA THR A 240 1.54 3.16 20.54
C THR A 240 0.98 4.32 21.37
N GLY A 241 -0.33 4.40 21.49
CA GLY A 241 -1.02 5.47 22.23
C GLY A 241 -1.02 6.83 21.54
N THR A 242 -0.56 6.92 20.29
CA THR A 242 -0.60 8.15 19.48
C THR A 242 -1.69 8.14 18.43
N GLY A 243 -2.75 7.34 18.62
CA GLY A 243 -3.91 7.32 17.75
C GLY A 243 -3.83 6.30 16.61
N PHE A 244 -2.98 5.30 16.70
CA PHE A 244 -2.82 4.21 15.72
C PHE A 244 -3.01 2.84 16.36
N ALA A 245 -3.38 1.84 15.55
CA ALA A 245 -3.35 0.45 15.95
C ALA A 245 -1.93 0.03 16.39
N THR A 246 -1.84 -0.97 17.26
CA THR A 246 -0.56 -1.45 17.82
C THR A 246 -0.07 -2.74 17.17
N LYS A 247 -0.98 -3.56 16.67
CA LYS A 247 -0.66 -4.80 15.94
C LYS A 247 -1.89 -5.40 15.27
N LEU A 248 -1.64 -6.32 14.33
CA LEU A 248 -2.62 -7.30 13.86
C LEU A 248 -2.64 -8.50 14.81
N CYS A 249 -3.83 -9.04 15.08
CA CYS A 249 -4.03 -10.25 15.86
C CYS A 249 -5.27 -11.00 15.38
N LEU A 250 -5.52 -12.17 15.94
CA LEU A 250 -6.76 -12.91 15.73
C LEU A 250 -7.67 -12.74 16.94
N ASP A 251 -8.96 -12.55 16.69
CA ASP A 251 -9.99 -12.63 17.73
C ASP A 251 -10.27 -14.08 18.15
N GLU A 252 -11.20 -14.27 19.06
CA GLU A 252 -11.61 -15.60 19.57
C GLU A 252 -12.23 -16.51 18.49
N ASN A 253 -12.70 -15.93 17.38
CA ASN A 253 -13.28 -16.64 16.24
C ASN A 253 -12.27 -16.89 15.11
N GLY A 254 -11.04 -16.42 15.26
CA GLY A 254 -10.00 -16.50 14.25
C GLY A 254 -10.10 -15.43 13.16
N LYS A 255 -10.94 -14.39 13.34
CA LYS A 255 -10.98 -13.21 12.45
C LYS A 255 -9.74 -12.35 12.71
N VAL A 256 -9.17 -11.80 11.65
CA VAL A 256 -8.09 -10.81 11.76
C VAL A 256 -8.67 -9.50 12.26
N VAL A 257 -8.06 -8.95 13.31
CA VAL A 257 -8.44 -7.67 13.93
C VAL A 257 -7.17 -6.90 14.30
N ASN A 258 -7.34 -5.61 14.59
CA ASN A 258 -6.27 -4.81 15.18
C ASN A 258 -6.48 -4.67 16.69
N GLU A 259 -5.36 -4.61 17.41
CA GLU A 259 -5.34 -4.12 18.79
C GLU A 259 -5.14 -2.61 18.78
N TYR A 260 -5.88 -1.91 19.65
CA TYR A 260 -5.77 -0.47 19.83
C TYR A 260 -5.74 -0.12 21.32
N VAL A 261 -4.87 0.84 21.70
CA VAL A 261 -4.79 1.35 23.07
C VAL A 261 -5.59 2.64 23.18
N GLU A 262 -6.68 2.57 23.95
CA GLU A 262 -7.59 3.68 24.16
C GLU A 262 -6.95 4.82 24.97
N ARG A 263 -7.58 6.01 25.00
CA ARG A 263 -7.08 7.18 25.73
C ARG A 263 -6.95 6.96 27.24
N ASP A 264 -7.75 6.07 27.81
CA ASP A 264 -7.70 5.70 29.23
C ASP A 264 -6.69 4.59 29.53
N GLY A 265 -5.98 4.10 28.52
CA GLY A 265 -5.01 3.00 28.61
C GLY A 265 -5.62 1.61 28.53
N SER A 266 -6.93 1.48 28.37
CA SER A 266 -7.57 0.20 28.09
C SER A 266 -7.23 -0.28 26.68
N VAL A 267 -7.44 -1.57 26.40
CA VAL A 267 -7.17 -2.18 25.10
C VAL A 267 -8.47 -2.62 24.47
N SER A 268 -8.67 -2.23 23.22
CA SER A 268 -9.78 -2.66 22.40
C SER A 268 -9.29 -3.43 21.17
N TYR A 269 -10.20 -4.19 20.56
CA TYR A 269 -9.93 -4.97 19.35
C TYR A 269 -11.02 -4.68 18.31
N GLY A 270 -10.61 -4.41 17.07
CA GLY A 270 -11.55 -4.05 16.02
C GLY A 270 -10.87 -3.79 14.68
N SER A 271 -11.60 -3.14 13.79
CA SER A 271 -11.14 -2.77 12.45
C SER A 271 -10.54 -1.38 12.50
N TYR A 272 -9.23 -1.34 12.74
CA TYR A 272 -8.49 -0.10 12.98
C TYR A 272 -7.39 0.17 11.96
N ASP A 273 -7.28 -0.64 10.89
CA ASP A 273 -6.30 -0.41 9.84
C ASP A 273 -6.81 -0.90 8.48
N VAL A 274 -6.06 -0.63 7.41
CA VAL A 274 -6.41 -0.88 6.01
C VAL A 274 -7.02 -2.27 5.79
N LEU A 275 -6.32 -3.33 6.21
CA LEU A 275 -6.76 -4.70 5.98
C LEU A 275 -8.09 -5.01 6.67
N THR A 276 -8.23 -4.62 7.92
CA THR A 276 -9.41 -4.93 8.73
C THR A 276 -10.62 -4.05 8.38
N VAL A 277 -10.39 -2.79 7.99
CA VAL A 277 -11.47 -1.89 7.51
C VAL A 277 -11.98 -2.30 6.13
N LEU A 278 -11.15 -2.91 5.27
CA LEU A 278 -11.59 -3.42 3.97
C LEU A 278 -12.43 -4.70 4.09
N GLU A 279 -12.27 -5.47 5.17
CA GLU A 279 -13.03 -6.71 5.39
C GLU A 279 -14.42 -6.46 6.01
N ASP A 280 -14.66 -5.31 6.60
CA ASP A 280 -15.93 -4.89 7.21
C ASP A 280 -16.90 -4.28 6.19
#